data_52c226825c17e4fb1f334af4b09be792
#
_entry.id   52c226825c17e4fb1f334af4b09be792
#
_cell.length_a   1.000
_cell.length_b   1.000
_cell.length_c   1.000
_cell.angle_alpha   90.00
_cell.angle_beta   90.00
_cell.angle_gamma   90.00
#
_symmetry.space_group_name_H-M   'P 1'
#
loop_
_entity.id
_entity.type
_entity.pdbx_description
1 polymer ?
#
loop_
_entity_poly.entity_id
_entity_poly.type
_entity_poly.pdbx_seq_one_letter_code
_entity_poly.pdbx_strand_id
1 'polypeptide(L)'
;QSDAQEAISVLRSLLTLGFDAMDAAAMLNELYVLRGDGCFSTIDLLEVDLCTGEGALYKWGAAPSYLKKGGTVKKIGTASPPPGLGVGEEHLAERVGLSLQRGEQLVLTTDGIPEAACEQYLRASGPLSPRELAAGVVACASESEPDDRTAVIVQLDPASMQPHHTTRRARSVSKSGVEPHI
;
A
#
# COMPACT_ATOMS: atom_id res chain seq x y z
N GLN A 1 -16.55 14.33 12.48
CA GLN A 1 -15.41 13.39 12.33
C GLN A 1 -15.49 12.91 10.91
N SER A 2 -14.41 12.94 10.16
CA SER A 2 -14.45 12.55 8.76
C SER A 2 -14.56 11.04 8.61
N ASP A 3 -15.22 10.59 7.54
CA ASP A 3 -15.36 9.17 7.19
C ASP A 3 -14.00 8.47 7.08
N ALA A 4 -12.97 9.22 6.69
CA ALA A 4 -11.59 8.73 6.67
C ALA A 4 -11.07 8.30 8.06
N GLN A 5 -11.39 9.04 9.14
CA GLN A 5 -10.98 8.65 10.49
C GLN A 5 -11.69 7.39 10.96
N GLU A 6 -12.96 7.24 10.59
CA GLU A 6 -13.72 6.02 10.87
C GLU A 6 -13.13 4.83 10.11
N ALA A 7 -12.88 4.97 8.79
CA ALA A 7 -12.24 3.95 7.98
C ALA A 7 -10.92 3.48 8.59
N ILE A 8 -10.04 4.40 8.97
CA ILE A 8 -8.75 4.08 9.60
C ILE A 8 -8.96 3.33 10.92
N SER A 9 -9.93 3.74 11.74
CA SER A 9 -10.21 3.09 13.04
C SER A 9 -10.70 1.66 12.85
N VAL A 10 -11.63 1.44 11.93
CA VAL A 10 -12.20 0.12 11.61
C VAL A 10 -11.11 -0.79 11.04
N LEU A 11 -10.39 -0.35 10.00
CA LEU A 11 -9.32 -1.13 9.39
C LEU A 11 -8.24 -1.50 10.40
N ARG A 12 -7.78 -0.54 11.21
CA ARG A 12 -6.78 -0.81 12.26
C ARG A 12 -7.27 -1.88 13.24
N SER A 13 -8.52 -1.82 13.65
CA SER A 13 -9.09 -2.79 14.58
C SER A 13 -9.14 -4.19 13.96
N LEU A 14 -9.60 -4.30 12.73
CA LEU A 14 -9.71 -5.58 12.00
C LEU A 14 -8.33 -6.21 11.76
N LEU A 15 -7.37 -5.42 11.27
CA LEU A 15 -5.99 -5.88 11.06
C LEU A 15 -5.32 -6.31 12.37
N THR A 16 -5.58 -5.60 13.48
CA THR A 16 -5.06 -5.98 14.80
C THR A 16 -5.67 -7.28 15.31
N LEU A 17 -6.91 -7.59 14.95
CA LEU A 17 -7.57 -8.85 15.23
C LEU A 17 -7.10 -10.01 14.34
N GLY A 18 -6.26 -9.74 13.33
CA GLY A 18 -5.68 -10.76 12.46
C GLY A 18 -6.43 -11.01 11.15
N PHE A 19 -7.41 -10.18 10.81
CA PHE A 19 -8.00 -10.21 9.47
C PHE A 19 -6.97 -9.76 8.44
N ASP A 20 -7.00 -10.35 7.26
CA ASP A 20 -6.18 -9.85 6.15
C ASP A 20 -6.73 -8.53 5.57
N ALA A 21 -5.93 -7.89 4.72
CA ALA A 21 -6.28 -6.57 4.18
C ALA A 21 -7.54 -6.60 3.31
N MET A 22 -7.75 -7.69 2.57
CA MET A 22 -8.92 -7.83 1.68
C MET A 22 -10.19 -8.03 2.48
N ASP A 23 -10.15 -8.91 3.47
CA ASP A 23 -11.28 -9.17 4.37
C ASP A 23 -11.63 -7.92 5.19
N ALA A 24 -10.62 -7.22 5.72
CA ALA A 24 -10.84 -6.00 6.49
C ALA A 24 -11.54 -4.91 5.66
N ALA A 25 -11.17 -4.77 4.38
CA ALA A 25 -11.81 -3.79 3.52
C ALA A 25 -13.19 -4.23 3.04
N ALA A 26 -13.42 -5.53 2.81
CA ALA A 26 -14.75 -6.03 2.53
C ALA A 26 -15.71 -5.74 3.70
N MET A 27 -15.26 -5.96 4.95
CA MET A 27 -16.04 -5.63 6.14
C MET A 27 -16.32 -4.13 6.27
N LEU A 28 -15.35 -3.27 5.91
CA LEU A 28 -15.56 -1.83 5.89
C LEU A 28 -16.61 -1.44 4.82
N ASN A 29 -16.57 -2.05 3.63
CA ASN A 29 -17.56 -1.82 2.59
C ASN A 29 -18.96 -2.20 3.07
N GLU A 30 -19.12 -3.40 3.68
CA GLU A 30 -20.39 -3.83 4.24
C GLU A 30 -20.91 -2.85 5.31
N LEU A 31 -20.03 -2.33 6.16
CA LEU A 31 -20.39 -1.34 7.17
C LEU A 31 -20.98 -0.08 6.53
N TYR A 32 -20.35 0.44 5.47
CA TYR A 32 -20.83 1.64 4.76
C TYR A 32 -22.15 1.39 4.04
N VAL A 33 -22.29 0.23 3.39
CA VAL A 33 -23.54 -0.17 2.74
C VAL A 33 -24.67 -0.30 3.74
N LEU A 34 -24.43 -0.91 4.91
CA LEU A 34 -25.44 -1.06 5.97
C LEU A 34 -25.86 0.28 6.58
N ARG A 35 -24.97 1.26 6.67
CA ARG A 35 -25.31 2.62 7.11
C ARG A 35 -26.30 3.32 6.17
N GLY A 36 -26.16 3.07 4.86
CA GLY A 36 -27.08 3.60 3.85
C GLY A 36 -27.09 5.14 3.73
N ASP A 37 -26.08 5.82 4.25
CA ASP A 37 -25.95 7.30 4.23
C ASP A 37 -25.13 7.82 3.05
N GLY A 38 -24.68 6.94 2.16
CA GLY A 38 -23.86 7.29 1.00
C GLY A 38 -22.39 7.58 1.33
N CYS A 39 -21.94 7.25 2.54
CA CYS A 39 -20.54 7.38 2.91
C CYS A 39 -19.66 6.47 2.07
N PHE A 40 -18.50 6.97 1.69
CA PHE A 40 -17.43 6.19 1.03
C PHE A 40 -16.06 6.72 1.44
N SER A 41 -15.03 5.91 1.21
CA SER A 41 -13.65 6.32 1.45
C SER A 41 -12.73 5.73 0.39
N THR A 42 -11.80 6.52 -0.12
CA THR A 42 -10.69 6.02 -0.94
C THR A 42 -9.57 5.53 -0.03
N ILE A 43 -8.98 4.39 -0.33
CA ILE A 43 -8.00 3.76 0.54
C ILE A 43 -6.80 3.25 -0.26
N ASP A 44 -5.61 3.61 0.22
CA ASP A 44 -4.36 2.93 -0.09
C ASP A 44 -3.85 2.24 1.18
N LEU A 45 -3.63 0.92 1.13
CA LEU A 45 -3.03 0.17 2.22
C LEU A 45 -1.79 -0.56 1.71
N LEU A 46 -0.65 -0.28 2.34
CA LEU A 46 0.63 -0.90 2.02
C LEU A 46 1.00 -1.90 3.11
N GLU A 47 1.19 -3.15 2.72
CA GLU A 47 1.88 -4.16 3.51
C GLU A 47 3.26 -4.41 2.90
N VAL A 48 4.31 -4.31 3.70
CA VAL A 48 5.69 -4.53 3.25
C VAL A 48 6.53 -5.15 4.35
N ASP A 49 7.27 -6.20 4.01
CA ASP A 49 8.32 -6.75 4.86
C ASP A 49 9.53 -5.80 4.82
N LEU A 50 9.86 -5.22 5.96
CA LEU A 50 10.92 -4.22 6.05
C LEU A 50 12.33 -4.79 5.79
N CYS A 51 12.49 -6.10 5.87
CA CYS A 51 13.78 -6.75 5.65
C CYS A 51 14.00 -7.10 4.18
N THR A 52 12.95 -7.55 3.50
CA THR A 52 13.03 -8.02 2.10
C THR A 52 12.55 -6.96 1.10
N GLY A 53 11.69 -6.04 1.53
CA GLY A 53 11.00 -5.09 0.67
C GLY A 53 9.83 -5.70 -0.11
N GLU A 54 9.59 -7.00 0.05
CA GLU A 54 8.45 -7.68 -0.58
C GLU A 54 7.14 -7.30 0.10
N GLY A 55 6.08 -7.12 -0.70
CA GLY A 55 4.80 -6.74 -0.15
C GLY A 55 3.69 -6.58 -1.18
N ALA A 56 2.65 -5.89 -0.78
CA ALA A 56 1.53 -5.57 -1.65
C ALA A 56 0.95 -4.19 -1.33
N LEU A 57 0.53 -3.49 -2.35
CA LEU A 57 -0.30 -2.30 -2.25
C LEU A 57 -1.73 -2.68 -2.62
N TYR A 58 -2.66 -2.41 -1.71
CA TYR A 58 -4.09 -2.59 -1.92
C TYR A 58 -4.71 -1.22 -2.16
N LYS A 59 -5.50 -1.11 -3.22
CA LYS A 59 -6.12 0.14 -3.63
C LYS A 59 -7.64 -0.02 -3.76
N TRP A 60 -8.38 0.96 -3.19
CA TRP A 60 -9.84 1.06 -3.30
C TRP A 60 -10.20 2.50 -3.64
N GLY A 61 -10.50 2.76 -4.88
CA GLY A 61 -10.91 4.08 -5.35
C GLY A 61 -9.83 5.17 -5.22
N ALA A 62 -8.64 4.83 -4.76
CA ALA A 62 -7.57 5.79 -4.53
C ALA A 62 -6.90 6.22 -5.83
N ALA A 63 -6.37 7.44 -5.84
CA ALA A 63 -5.60 8.01 -6.94
C ALA A 63 -4.39 7.11 -7.30
N PRO A 64 -3.86 7.19 -8.52
CA PRO A 64 -2.70 6.39 -8.92
C PRO A 64 -1.50 6.58 -8.01
N SER A 65 -0.77 5.50 -7.79
CA SER A 65 0.51 5.50 -7.09
C SER A 65 1.66 5.31 -8.07
N TYR A 66 2.87 5.62 -7.65
CA TYR A 66 4.03 5.53 -8.54
C TYR A 66 5.21 4.89 -7.82
N LEU A 67 5.92 4.01 -8.52
CA LEU A 67 7.23 3.53 -8.09
C LEU A 67 8.31 4.27 -8.88
N LYS A 68 9.15 5.03 -8.17
CA LYS A 68 10.22 5.86 -8.73
C LYS A 68 11.58 5.29 -8.38
N LYS A 69 12.44 5.16 -9.41
CA LYS A 69 13.87 4.84 -9.27
C LYS A 69 14.68 5.71 -10.20
N GLY A 70 15.38 6.69 -9.67
CA GLY A 70 16.02 7.72 -10.49
C GLY A 70 15.00 8.44 -11.39
N GLY A 71 15.25 8.48 -12.70
CA GLY A 71 14.31 9.03 -13.69
C GLY A 71 13.24 8.07 -14.19
N THR A 72 13.29 6.80 -13.77
CA THR A 72 12.27 5.80 -14.15
C THR A 72 11.08 5.88 -13.22
N VAL A 73 9.88 5.99 -13.78
CA VAL A 73 8.62 6.05 -13.04
C VAL A 73 7.67 5.01 -13.60
N LYS A 74 7.20 4.12 -12.74
CA LYS A 74 6.17 3.13 -13.06
C LYS A 74 4.89 3.51 -12.32
N LYS A 75 3.81 3.76 -13.04
CA LYS A 75 2.48 3.96 -12.47
C LYS A 75 1.94 2.63 -11.95
N ILE A 76 1.31 2.67 -10.79
CA ILE A 76 0.70 1.53 -10.09
C ILE A 76 -0.76 1.87 -9.81
N GLY A 77 -1.61 0.91 -10.05
CA GLY A 77 -3.03 0.98 -9.76
C GLY A 77 -3.87 1.34 -10.97
N THR A 78 -5.02 0.70 -11.01
CA THR A 78 -6.12 0.96 -11.94
C THR A 78 -7.31 1.53 -11.16
N ALA A 79 -8.37 1.89 -11.86
CA ALA A 79 -9.58 2.39 -11.23
C ALA A 79 -10.35 1.21 -10.61
N SER A 80 -10.36 1.12 -9.28
CA SER A 80 -11.29 0.29 -8.51
C SER A 80 -12.26 1.18 -7.76
N PRO A 81 -13.53 0.77 -7.55
CA PRO A 81 -14.47 1.57 -6.79
C PRO A 81 -14.05 1.65 -5.31
N PRO A 82 -14.32 2.78 -4.63
CA PRO A 82 -14.07 2.90 -3.21
C PRO A 82 -15.12 2.11 -2.40
N PRO A 83 -14.78 1.64 -1.19
CA PRO A 83 -15.75 1.10 -0.25
C PRO A 83 -16.91 2.08 -0.02
N GLY A 84 -18.12 1.55 0.00
CA GLY A 84 -19.36 2.32 0.17
C GLY A 84 -20.05 2.74 -1.12
N LEU A 85 -19.35 2.77 -2.27
CA LEU A 85 -19.99 3.08 -3.56
C LEU A 85 -20.35 1.83 -4.39
N GLY A 86 -19.92 0.67 -3.94
CA GLY A 86 -20.09 -0.56 -4.68
C GLY A 86 -21.08 -1.53 -4.08
N VAL A 87 -21.87 -2.19 -4.91
CA VAL A 87 -22.79 -3.27 -4.55
C VAL A 87 -22.37 -4.53 -5.31
N GLY A 88 -21.94 -5.57 -4.59
CA GLY A 88 -21.64 -6.89 -5.16
C GLY A 88 -20.17 -7.31 -5.06
N GLU A 89 -19.89 -8.53 -5.52
CA GLU A 89 -18.55 -9.15 -5.43
C GLU A 89 -17.47 -8.48 -6.31
N GLU A 90 -17.85 -7.57 -7.20
CA GLU A 90 -16.94 -6.87 -8.12
C GLU A 90 -16.12 -5.75 -7.44
N HIS A 91 -16.27 -5.56 -6.13
CA HIS A 91 -15.70 -4.43 -5.40
C HIS A 91 -14.46 -4.80 -4.59
N LEU A 92 -13.76 -5.81 -5.05
CA LEU A 92 -12.50 -6.19 -4.44
C LEU A 92 -11.43 -5.13 -4.71
N ALA A 93 -10.58 -4.89 -3.71
CA ALA A 93 -9.39 -4.08 -3.89
C ALA A 93 -8.56 -4.55 -5.08
N GLU A 94 -7.97 -3.64 -5.78
CA GLU A 94 -6.85 -3.99 -6.62
C GLU A 94 -5.64 -4.29 -5.72
N ARG A 95 -5.20 -5.55 -5.72
CA ARG A 95 -3.98 -5.97 -5.04
C ARG A 95 -2.82 -5.98 -6.02
N VAL A 96 -1.86 -5.09 -5.81
CA VAL A 96 -0.65 -5.02 -6.62
C VAL A 96 0.54 -5.52 -5.81
N GLY A 97 1.09 -6.67 -6.18
CA GLY A 97 2.35 -7.15 -5.63
C GLY A 97 3.49 -6.19 -5.97
N LEU A 98 4.33 -5.88 -5.00
CA LEU A 98 5.48 -5.02 -5.20
C LEU A 98 6.71 -5.54 -4.44
N SER A 99 7.88 -5.16 -4.93
CA SER A 99 9.16 -5.39 -4.26
C SER A 99 9.88 -4.06 -4.22
N LEU A 100 9.89 -3.43 -3.05
CA LEU A 100 10.47 -2.12 -2.85
C LEU A 100 11.99 -2.25 -2.66
N GLN A 101 12.73 -1.99 -3.73
CA GLN A 101 14.17 -2.14 -3.76
C GLN A 101 14.89 -0.93 -3.14
N ARG A 102 16.16 -1.13 -2.81
CA ARG A 102 17.02 -0.05 -2.32
C ARG A 102 17.08 1.12 -3.33
N GLY A 103 16.80 2.32 -2.83
CA GLY A 103 16.79 3.53 -3.65
C GLY A 103 15.53 3.73 -4.48
N GLU A 104 14.54 2.85 -4.35
CA GLU A 104 13.21 3.07 -4.88
C GLU A 104 12.33 3.81 -3.87
N GLN A 105 11.41 4.60 -4.41
CA GLN A 105 10.45 5.38 -3.64
C GLN A 105 9.04 5.09 -4.15
N LEU A 106 8.18 4.58 -3.26
CA LEU A 106 6.76 4.47 -3.53
C LEU A 106 6.10 5.80 -3.20
N VAL A 107 5.39 6.37 -4.17
CA VAL A 107 4.67 7.64 -4.06
C VAL A 107 3.19 7.37 -4.08
N LEU A 108 2.50 7.76 -3.03
CA LEU A 108 1.04 7.70 -2.89
C LEU A 108 0.51 9.13 -2.90
N THR A 109 -0.59 9.38 -3.62
CA THR A 109 -1.15 10.73 -3.77
C THR A 109 -2.67 10.72 -3.55
N THR A 110 -3.21 11.86 -3.17
CA THR A 110 -4.66 12.12 -3.25
C THR A 110 -5.02 12.72 -4.62
N ASP A 111 -6.28 12.69 -4.98
CA ASP A 111 -6.86 13.18 -6.24
C ASP A 111 -6.73 14.69 -6.45
N GLY A 112 -6.54 15.48 -5.38
CA GLY A 112 -6.17 16.90 -5.47
C GLY A 112 -4.79 17.17 -6.11
N ILE A 113 -4.03 16.11 -6.49
CA ILE A 113 -2.76 16.23 -7.23
C ILE A 113 -2.96 15.74 -8.67
N PRO A 114 -2.91 16.63 -9.70
CA PRO A 114 -3.13 16.23 -11.08
C PRO A 114 -2.14 15.16 -11.54
N GLU A 115 -2.66 14.04 -12.02
CA GLU A 115 -1.87 12.86 -12.41
C GLU A 115 -0.77 13.19 -13.41
N ALA A 116 -1.09 13.91 -14.49
CA ALA A 116 -0.14 14.23 -15.55
C ALA A 116 1.02 15.12 -15.04
N ALA A 117 0.70 16.10 -14.18
CA ALA A 117 1.71 17.00 -13.60
C ALA A 117 2.60 16.24 -12.61
N CYS A 118 2.02 15.37 -11.78
CA CYS A 118 2.75 14.50 -10.86
C CYS A 118 3.72 13.59 -11.63
N GLU A 119 3.24 12.86 -12.63
CA GLU A 119 4.08 11.95 -13.41
C GLU A 119 5.21 12.70 -14.14
N GLN A 120 4.93 13.86 -14.73
CA GLN A 120 5.95 14.69 -15.38
C GLN A 120 7.01 15.13 -14.37
N TYR A 121 6.61 15.61 -13.20
CA TYR A 121 7.55 16.00 -12.14
C TYR A 121 8.40 14.83 -11.68
N LEU A 122 7.78 13.67 -11.40
CA LEU A 122 8.49 12.47 -10.95
C LEU A 122 9.55 12.01 -11.97
N ARG A 123 9.26 12.10 -13.28
CA ARG A 123 10.20 11.75 -14.36
C ARG A 123 11.32 12.77 -14.50
N ALA A 124 11.03 14.06 -14.30
CA ALA A 124 12.00 15.14 -14.44
C ALA A 124 12.90 15.28 -13.20
N SER A 125 12.41 14.91 -12.02
CA SER A 125 13.16 15.02 -10.78
C SER A 125 14.27 13.98 -10.69
N GLY A 126 15.46 14.41 -10.32
CA GLY A 126 16.59 13.56 -9.97
C GLY A 126 16.37 12.79 -8.65
N PRO A 127 17.45 12.25 -8.08
CA PRO A 127 17.42 11.70 -6.73
C PRO A 127 17.10 12.79 -5.71
N LEU A 128 16.02 12.62 -4.95
CA LEU A 128 15.58 13.52 -3.89
C LEU A 128 15.33 12.70 -2.61
N SER A 129 15.45 13.34 -1.46
CA SER A 129 14.98 12.74 -0.21
C SER A 129 13.45 12.56 -0.25
N PRO A 130 12.87 11.64 0.54
CA PRO A 130 11.42 11.47 0.61
C PRO A 130 10.68 12.76 0.91
N ARG A 131 11.23 13.61 1.79
CA ARG A 131 10.63 14.90 2.16
C ARG A 131 10.63 15.89 1.00
N GLU A 132 11.73 16.01 0.26
CA GLU A 132 11.84 16.91 -0.90
C GLU A 132 10.93 16.44 -2.02
N LEU A 133 10.87 15.13 -2.25
CA LEU A 133 9.99 14.54 -3.25
C LEU A 133 8.51 14.79 -2.92
N ALA A 134 8.10 14.58 -1.66
CA ALA A 134 6.73 14.86 -1.21
C ALA A 134 6.35 16.34 -1.41
N ALA A 135 7.24 17.25 -1.01
CA ALA A 135 7.02 18.69 -1.19
C ALA A 135 6.85 19.07 -2.67
N GLY A 136 7.68 18.52 -3.56
CA GLY A 136 7.58 18.77 -4.99
C GLY A 136 6.33 18.17 -5.62
N VAL A 137 5.92 16.98 -5.21
CA VAL A 137 4.67 16.35 -5.68
C VAL A 137 3.45 17.18 -5.27
N VAL A 138 3.38 17.65 -4.03
CA VAL A 138 2.29 18.54 -3.58
C VAL A 138 2.28 19.86 -4.34
N ALA A 139 3.46 20.39 -4.68
CA ALA A 139 3.58 21.63 -5.47
C ALA A 139 3.17 21.48 -6.94
N CYS A 140 2.96 20.27 -7.46
CA CYS A 140 2.47 20.05 -8.82
C CYS A 140 1.02 20.48 -9.02
N ALA A 141 0.24 20.61 -7.95
CA ALA A 141 -1.14 21.02 -8.01
C ALA A 141 -1.26 22.55 -8.15
N SER A 142 -2.21 22.98 -8.96
CA SER A 142 -2.50 24.42 -9.14
C SER A 142 -3.19 25.00 -7.92
N GLU A 143 -2.84 26.23 -7.55
CA GLU A 143 -3.55 26.94 -6.46
C GLU A 143 -5.03 27.22 -6.77
N SER A 144 -5.42 27.10 -8.03
CA SER A 144 -6.80 27.35 -8.48
C SER A 144 -7.77 26.20 -8.22
N GLU A 145 -7.27 25.02 -7.85
CA GLU A 145 -8.11 23.86 -7.53
C GLU A 145 -8.24 23.76 -5.99
N PRO A 146 -9.44 23.94 -5.44
CA PRO A 146 -9.67 23.96 -3.99
C PRO A 146 -9.87 22.55 -3.42
N ASP A 147 -8.88 21.67 -3.58
CA ASP A 147 -8.94 20.32 -3.03
C ASP A 147 -7.75 20.03 -2.12
N ASP A 148 -7.95 19.13 -1.17
CA ASP A 148 -6.92 18.71 -0.24
C ASP A 148 -5.83 17.90 -0.94
N ARG A 149 -4.57 18.23 -0.67
CA ARG A 149 -3.41 17.67 -1.35
C ARG A 149 -2.51 16.95 -0.38
N THR A 150 -2.39 15.66 -0.58
CA THR A 150 -1.50 14.85 0.24
C THR A 150 -0.59 13.99 -0.64
N ALA A 151 0.68 13.95 -0.29
CA ALA A 151 1.64 13.01 -0.86
C ALA A 151 2.36 12.26 0.26
N VAL A 152 2.40 10.94 0.15
CA VAL A 152 3.16 10.06 1.06
C VAL A 152 4.25 9.37 0.27
N ILE A 153 5.49 9.46 0.76
CA ILE A 153 6.63 8.80 0.15
C ILE A 153 7.14 7.70 1.08
N VAL A 154 7.15 6.48 0.59
CA VAL A 154 7.70 5.32 1.31
C VAL A 154 9.02 4.92 0.66
N GLN A 155 10.07 4.89 1.46
CA GLN A 155 11.40 4.40 1.07
C GLN A 155 11.94 3.55 2.20
N LEU A 156 12.44 2.37 1.89
CA LEU A 156 13.07 1.53 2.90
C LEU A 156 14.47 2.03 3.22
N ASP A 157 14.78 2.07 4.52
CA ASP A 157 16.15 2.37 4.97
C ASP A 157 17.05 1.17 4.62
N PRO A 158 18.18 1.41 3.95
CA PRO A 158 19.16 0.37 3.66
C PRO A 158 19.65 -0.42 4.90
N ALA A 159 19.59 0.19 6.08
CA ALA A 159 19.98 -0.47 7.33
C ALA A 159 18.95 -1.50 7.81
N SER A 160 17.67 -1.37 7.42
CA SER A 160 16.62 -2.34 7.76
C SER A 160 16.57 -3.54 6.81
N MET A 161 17.08 -3.38 5.59
CA MET A 161 17.13 -4.44 4.57
C MET A 161 18.35 -5.34 4.77
N GLN A 162 18.41 -6.08 5.87
CA GLN A 162 19.42 -7.11 6.06
C GLN A 162 18.92 -8.45 5.50
N PRO A 163 19.74 -9.19 4.73
CA PRO A 163 19.37 -10.53 4.32
C PRO A 163 19.22 -11.40 5.58
N HIS A 164 18.01 -11.89 5.84
CA HIS A 164 17.81 -12.92 6.82
C HIS A 164 18.60 -14.16 6.37
N HIS A 165 19.73 -14.44 6.99
CA HIS A 165 20.33 -15.76 6.97
C HIS A 165 19.35 -16.70 7.68
N THR A 166 18.45 -17.30 6.90
CA THR A 166 17.62 -18.41 7.36
C THR A 166 18.54 -19.59 7.55
N THR A 167 19.12 -19.71 8.74
CA THR A 167 19.77 -20.94 9.18
C THR A 167 18.66 -21.96 9.37
N ARG A 168 18.28 -22.65 8.28
CA ARG A 168 17.53 -23.89 8.36
C ARG A 168 18.42 -24.89 9.11
N ARG A 169 18.28 -24.96 10.42
CA ARG A 169 18.76 -26.09 11.21
C ARG A 169 17.97 -27.30 10.75
N ALA A 170 18.54 -28.07 9.82
CA ALA A 170 18.09 -29.41 9.52
C ALA A 170 18.20 -30.23 10.83
N ARG A 171 17.08 -30.50 11.49
CA ARG A 171 17.02 -31.53 12.50
C ARG A 171 17.16 -32.86 11.76
N SER A 172 18.34 -33.45 11.85
CA SER A 172 18.55 -34.87 11.51
C SER A 172 17.80 -35.68 12.56
N VAL A 173 16.69 -36.29 12.17
CA VAL A 173 16.07 -37.35 12.93
C VAL A 173 16.88 -38.61 12.69
N SER A 174 17.72 -38.98 13.66
CA SER A 174 18.36 -40.30 13.68
C SER A 174 17.27 -41.34 13.94
N LYS A 175 17.00 -42.17 12.95
CA LYS A 175 16.25 -43.40 13.15
C LYS A 175 17.17 -44.38 13.93
N SER A 176 16.91 -44.52 15.22
CA SER A 176 17.41 -45.64 15.99
C SER A 176 16.70 -46.91 15.52
N GLY A 177 17.47 -47.85 15.01
CA GLY A 177 16.98 -49.16 14.61
C GLY A 177 16.42 -49.95 15.80
N VAL A 178 15.28 -50.56 15.58
CA VAL A 178 14.75 -51.64 16.41
C VAL A 178 15.07 -52.92 15.67
N GLU A 179 16.00 -53.70 16.21
CA GLU A 179 16.24 -55.09 15.78
C GLU A 179 15.10 -55.98 16.27
N PRO A 180 14.60 -56.91 15.47
CA PRO A 180 13.65 -57.90 15.94
C PRO A 180 14.42 -59.09 16.55
N HIS A 181 14.15 -59.38 17.82
CA HIS A 181 14.45 -60.66 18.43
C HIS A 181 13.37 -61.66 18.10
N ILE A 182 13.82 -62.83 17.68
CA ILE A 182 13.17 -64.10 17.36
C ILE A 182 12.16 -64.55 18.44
#